data_48fec531b56d33682c44aa05f1616730
#
_entry.id   48fec531b56d33682c44aa05f1616730
#
_cell.length_a   1.000
_cell.length_b   1.000
_cell.length_c   1.000
_cell.angle_alpha   90.00
_cell.angle_beta   90.00
_cell.angle_gamma   90.00
#
_symmetry.space_group_name_H-M   'P 1'
#
loop_
_entity.id
_entity.type
_entity.pdbx_description
1 polymer ?
#
loop_
_entity_poly.entity_id
_entity_poly.type
_entity_poly.pdbx_seq_one_letter_code
_entity_poly.pdbx_strand_id
1 'polypeptide(L)'
;DEPASPAELLGKFLGYVASLVDPTTKGPFDDVLQVSLGEFESNFLQGNDVHTLAARLLADDETNPTTLEKVKELIKNYFNARIVAQKPFAKSDSALFKSAAAKESKLVAIFGGQGNTDDYFEELRELYQTYNSLISDVIKSAADRLAELVRSTDDTEKVYTQGFNIMEWLEHPEKTPDTDYLLSIPISCPLIGVIQFVHYAVTARVLGFTPGELRSHLTGATGHSQGLATAVAIAEADSWESFFQSLNKTVALLFFIGVRCYQVYPNTSLPPSTLEDSVENGEGTPSPMLSISNLTKEQVQSFVDKTNAHLPEEKHIVISLVNGARNLVVSGPPQSLYGLNLTLRKAKAPSGLDQARIPYSERKLKFSNRFLPIASPFHSHLLEPANELIKQDLIDAGVEFKQSDLKVPVFDTFSGKDMREQEGSIVERITYCITKLPVNWEITTQFESTHILDFGPGGASGLGVLTYRNKDGTGVRVIVAGALDNSPEDEYGFKQEIFDVTANGLKFSPNWLEEFHPKLAKTKAGKVYVDTKFSRLLGRAPLLVPGMTPTT
;
A
#
# COMPACT_ATOMS: atom_id res chain seq x y z
N ASP A 1 1.52 -1.73 -36.76
CA ASP A 1 2.34 -0.74 -36.00
C ASP A 1 1.73 0.63 -36.20
N GLU A 2 1.00 1.12 -35.21
CA GLU A 2 0.55 2.51 -35.21
C GLU A 2 1.77 3.45 -35.09
N PRO A 3 1.78 4.58 -35.80
CA PRO A 3 2.87 5.53 -35.68
C PRO A 3 2.92 6.10 -34.27
N ALA A 4 4.15 6.20 -33.71
CA ALA A 4 4.37 6.79 -32.39
C ALA A 4 3.83 8.22 -32.34
N SER A 5 3.21 8.62 -31.24
CA SER A 5 2.73 9.99 -31.04
C SER A 5 3.92 10.99 -31.00
N PRO A 6 3.70 12.28 -31.33
CA PRO A 6 4.75 13.28 -31.22
C PRO A 6 5.41 13.36 -29.85
N ALA A 7 4.65 13.18 -28.76
CA ALA A 7 5.18 13.15 -27.39
C ALA A 7 6.11 11.96 -27.15
N GLU A 8 5.74 10.78 -27.63
CA GLU A 8 6.60 9.59 -27.56
C GLU A 8 7.90 9.76 -28.34
N LEU A 9 7.82 10.31 -29.56
CA LEU A 9 8.99 10.55 -30.40
C LEU A 9 9.95 11.54 -29.75
N LEU A 10 9.44 12.65 -29.24
CA LEU A 10 10.28 13.64 -28.57
C LEU A 10 10.85 13.07 -27.26
N GLY A 11 10.07 12.28 -26.52
CA GLY A 11 10.54 11.57 -25.33
C GLY A 11 11.71 10.62 -25.62
N LYS A 12 11.62 9.83 -26.69
CA LYS A 12 12.73 8.97 -27.16
C LYS A 12 13.94 9.79 -27.57
N PHE A 13 13.73 10.91 -28.24
CA PHE A 13 14.81 11.83 -28.62
C PHE A 13 15.49 12.41 -27.38
N LEU A 14 14.75 12.81 -26.34
CA LEU A 14 15.31 13.28 -25.06
C LEU A 14 16.20 12.20 -24.43
N GLY A 15 15.74 10.96 -24.38
CA GLY A 15 16.53 9.84 -23.86
C GLY A 15 17.81 9.62 -24.63
N TYR A 16 17.75 9.71 -25.96
CA TYR A 16 18.92 9.56 -26.84
C TYR A 16 19.92 10.70 -26.63
N VAL A 17 19.48 11.95 -26.67
CA VAL A 17 20.38 13.10 -26.48
C VAL A 17 20.99 13.08 -25.08
N ALA A 18 20.22 12.76 -24.06
CA ALA A 18 20.73 12.64 -22.69
C ALA A 18 21.87 11.61 -22.58
N SER A 19 21.80 10.52 -23.34
CA SER A 19 22.85 9.50 -23.38
C SER A 19 24.16 9.97 -24.03
N LEU A 20 24.11 11.04 -24.82
CA LEU A 20 25.26 11.62 -25.53
C LEU A 20 25.94 12.75 -24.75
N VAL A 21 25.30 13.23 -23.67
CA VAL A 21 25.87 14.30 -22.83
C VAL A 21 27.00 13.72 -21.98
N ASP A 22 28.18 14.37 -22.05
CA ASP A 22 29.29 14.06 -21.17
C ASP A 22 29.12 14.82 -19.85
N PRO A 23 29.00 14.13 -18.70
CA PRO A 23 28.81 14.79 -17.40
C PRO A 23 30.02 15.62 -16.94
N THR A 24 31.18 15.43 -17.58
CA THR A 24 32.44 16.08 -17.17
C THR A 24 32.78 17.31 -18.00
N THR A 25 32.24 17.42 -19.22
CA THR A 25 32.55 18.51 -20.15
C THR A 25 31.28 19.09 -20.76
N LYS A 26 31.18 20.41 -20.78
CA LYS A 26 30.12 21.10 -21.50
C LYS A 26 30.34 20.99 -23.01
N GLY A 27 29.40 20.37 -23.71
CA GLY A 27 29.46 20.11 -25.15
C GLY A 27 28.17 20.51 -25.87
N PRO A 28 28.15 20.32 -27.22
CA PRO A 28 27.00 20.72 -28.05
C PRO A 28 25.70 19.96 -27.69
N PHE A 29 25.80 18.75 -27.14
CA PHE A 29 24.64 17.97 -26.75
C PHE A 29 23.92 18.53 -25.50
N ASP A 30 24.64 19.26 -24.64
CA ASP A 30 24.02 19.97 -23.49
C ASP A 30 23.01 21.00 -23.98
N ASP A 31 23.36 21.81 -24.96
CA ASP A 31 22.47 22.83 -25.51
C ASP A 31 21.28 22.20 -26.23
N VAL A 32 21.50 21.14 -27.00
CA VAL A 32 20.42 20.37 -27.67
C VAL A 32 19.48 19.80 -26.64
N LEU A 33 19.99 19.22 -25.56
CA LEU A 33 19.18 18.67 -24.48
C LEU A 33 18.32 19.74 -23.79
N GLN A 34 18.91 20.89 -23.46
CA GLN A 34 18.19 22.02 -22.83
C GLN A 34 17.05 22.51 -23.73
N VAL A 35 17.31 22.72 -25.02
CA VAL A 35 16.30 23.18 -25.98
C VAL A 35 15.19 22.12 -26.15
N SER A 36 15.56 20.87 -26.35
CA SER A 36 14.61 19.77 -26.55
C SER A 36 13.72 19.56 -25.32
N LEU A 37 14.31 19.65 -24.12
CA LEU A 37 13.57 19.53 -22.87
C LEU A 37 12.58 20.70 -22.69
N GLY A 38 13.00 21.92 -22.99
CA GLY A 38 12.14 23.10 -22.99
C GLY A 38 10.96 22.98 -23.97
N GLU A 39 11.22 22.50 -25.18
CA GLU A 39 10.18 22.23 -26.20
C GLU A 39 9.19 21.16 -25.73
N PHE A 40 9.69 20.07 -25.13
CA PHE A 40 8.83 19.03 -24.57
C PHE A 40 7.91 19.58 -23.49
N GLU A 41 8.46 20.33 -22.54
CA GLU A 41 7.69 20.91 -21.44
C GLU A 41 6.67 21.93 -21.93
N SER A 42 7.04 22.79 -22.88
CA SER A 42 6.14 23.81 -23.42
C SER A 42 5.00 23.22 -24.26
N ASN A 43 5.29 22.25 -25.11
CA ASN A 43 4.32 21.71 -26.05
C ASN A 43 3.44 20.60 -25.48
N PHE A 44 3.96 19.77 -24.57
CA PHE A 44 3.27 18.58 -24.07
C PHE A 44 2.88 18.67 -22.59
N LEU A 45 3.66 19.35 -21.77
CA LEU A 45 3.33 19.49 -20.36
C LEU A 45 2.50 20.74 -20.04
N GLN A 46 2.78 21.84 -20.69
CA GLN A 46 2.00 23.09 -20.56
C GLN A 46 1.79 23.53 -19.10
N GLY A 47 2.83 23.44 -18.29
CA GLY A 47 2.77 23.75 -16.87
C GLY A 47 2.30 22.62 -15.95
N ASN A 48 1.89 21.49 -16.52
CA ASN A 48 1.54 20.28 -15.77
C ASN A 48 2.75 19.37 -15.56
N ASP A 49 2.57 18.34 -14.76
CA ASP A 49 3.54 17.28 -14.55
C ASP A 49 3.48 16.22 -15.66
N VAL A 50 4.57 15.49 -15.87
CA VAL A 50 4.62 14.40 -16.86
C VAL A 50 3.61 13.29 -16.57
N HIS A 51 3.23 13.09 -15.31
CA HIS A 51 2.20 12.11 -14.94
C HIS A 51 0.81 12.52 -15.42
N THR A 52 0.52 13.80 -15.53
CA THR A 52 -0.73 14.30 -16.16
C THR A 52 -0.76 13.95 -17.65
N LEU A 53 0.36 14.12 -18.35
CA LEU A 53 0.49 13.68 -19.73
C LEU A 53 0.32 12.16 -19.85
N ALA A 54 0.98 11.40 -18.97
CA ALA A 54 0.88 9.95 -18.93
C ALA A 54 -0.56 9.47 -18.76
N ALA A 55 -1.30 10.06 -17.83
CA ALA A 55 -2.72 9.73 -17.60
C ALA A 55 -3.57 9.98 -18.85
N ARG A 56 -3.33 11.09 -19.54
CA ARG A 56 -4.03 11.41 -20.79
C ARG A 56 -3.74 10.40 -21.90
N LEU A 57 -2.47 10.01 -22.05
CA LEU A 57 -2.08 9.02 -23.07
C LEU A 57 -2.67 7.64 -22.76
N LEU A 58 -2.72 7.25 -21.50
CA LEU A 58 -3.37 6.00 -21.07
C LEU A 58 -4.88 6.03 -21.32
N ALA A 59 -5.55 7.18 -21.08
CA ALA A 59 -6.98 7.34 -21.33
C ALA A 59 -7.34 7.29 -22.82
N ASP A 60 -6.48 7.82 -23.67
CA ASP A 60 -6.72 7.86 -25.13
C ASP A 60 -6.58 6.48 -25.79
N ASP A 61 -5.92 5.53 -25.15
CA ASP A 61 -5.65 4.19 -25.70
C ASP A 61 -5.83 3.07 -24.66
N GLU A 62 -7.01 3.03 -24.03
CA GLU A 62 -7.34 2.07 -22.95
C GLU A 62 -7.26 0.60 -23.37
N THR A 63 -7.37 0.31 -24.68
CA THR A 63 -7.45 -1.06 -25.19
C THR A 63 -6.09 -1.66 -25.55
N ASN A 64 -5.03 -0.86 -25.60
CA ASN A 64 -3.70 -1.30 -26.02
C ASN A 64 -2.79 -1.59 -24.81
N PRO A 65 -2.47 -2.87 -24.52
CA PRO A 65 -1.63 -3.21 -23.37
C PRO A 65 -0.19 -2.71 -23.47
N THR A 66 0.28 -2.31 -24.66
CA THR A 66 1.63 -1.77 -24.86
C THR A 66 1.74 -0.30 -24.50
N THR A 67 0.62 0.42 -24.35
CA THR A 67 0.61 1.85 -24.06
C THR A 67 1.19 2.15 -22.68
N LEU A 68 0.91 1.32 -21.67
CA LEU A 68 1.48 1.46 -20.34
C LEU A 68 3.02 1.40 -20.37
N GLU A 69 3.60 0.48 -21.09
CA GLU A 69 5.07 0.36 -21.23
C GLU A 69 5.67 1.57 -21.94
N LYS A 70 5.02 2.06 -23.00
CA LYS A 70 5.45 3.28 -23.70
C LYS A 70 5.39 4.52 -22.81
N VAL A 71 4.36 4.63 -21.98
CA VAL A 71 4.19 5.73 -21.03
C VAL A 71 5.26 5.67 -19.93
N LYS A 72 5.58 4.51 -19.42
CA LYS A 72 6.68 4.31 -18.45
C LYS A 72 8.03 4.71 -19.05
N GLU A 73 8.29 4.34 -20.28
CA GLU A 73 9.50 4.75 -21.00
C GLU A 73 9.56 6.28 -21.18
N LEU A 74 8.46 6.91 -21.52
CA LEU A 74 8.37 8.36 -21.63
C LEU A 74 8.70 9.06 -20.29
N ILE A 75 8.14 8.60 -19.21
CA ILE A 75 8.43 9.11 -17.85
C ILE A 75 9.92 8.96 -17.53
N LYS A 76 10.46 7.78 -17.77
CA LYS A 76 11.90 7.50 -17.58
C LYS A 76 12.77 8.47 -18.35
N ASN A 77 12.53 8.62 -19.62
CA ASN A 77 13.31 9.49 -20.49
C ASN A 77 13.23 10.96 -20.06
N TYR A 78 12.05 11.42 -19.70
CA TYR A 78 11.84 12.79 -19.24
C TYR A 78 12.62 13.10 -17.94
N PHE A 79 12.49 12.28 -16.92
CA PHE A 79 13.21 12.51 -15.66
C PHE A 79 14.72 12.33 -15.82
N ASN A 80 15.18 11.36 -16.60
CA ASN A 80 16.59 11.21 -16.92
C ASN A 80 17.13 12.45 -17.62
N ALA A 81 16.41 13.00 -18.60
CA ALA A 81 16.78 14.21 -19.29
C ALA A 81 16.89 15.41 -18.33
N ARG A 82 15.95 15.55 -17.40
CA ARG A 82 16.02 16.62 -16.39
C ARG A 82 17.24 16.51 -15.49
N ILE A 83 17.56 15.31 -15.04
CA ILE A 83 18.73 15.07 -14.17
C ILE A 83 20.03 15.34 -14.95
N VAL A 84 20.17 14.82 -16.15
CA VAL A 84 21.35 15.04 -17.01
C VAL A 84 21.51 16.52 -17.38
N ALA A 85 20.43 17.22 -17.66
CA ALA A 85 20.42 18.66 -17.92
C ALA A 85 20.68 19.50 -16.67
N GLN A 86 20.81 18.89 -15.49
CA GLN A 86 20.96 19.57 -14.20
C GLN A 86 19.84 20.60 -13.94
N LYS A 87 18.64 20.32 -14.44
CA LYS A 87 17.49 21.20 -14.27
C LYS A 87 16.80 20.88 -12.94
N PRO A 88 16.82 21.80 -11.94
CA PRO A 88 16.24 21.53 -10.65
C PRO A 88 14.73 21.38 -10.72
N PHE A 89 14.17 20.57 -9.85
CA PHE A 89 12.73 20.48 -9.66
C PHE A 89 12.28 21.68 -8.80
N ALA A 90 11.52 22.58 -9.41
CA ALA A 90 10.82 23.63 -8.67
C ALA A 90 9.75 23.02 -7.78
N LYS A 91 9.43 23.68 -6.67
CA LYS A 91 8.31 23.26 -5.82
C LYS A 91 7.02 23.24 -6.63
N SER A 92 6.34 22.12 -6.58
CA SER A 92 5.13 21.87 -7.36
C SER A 92 3.99 22.78 -6.91
N ASP A 93 3.19 23.18 -7.87
CA ASP A 93 1.90 23.86 -7.70
C ASP A 93 0.72 22.87 -7.60
N SER A 94 0.98 21.64 -7.18
CA SER A 94 -0.06 20.62 -6.99
C SER A 94 -1.25 21.16 -6.21
N ALA A 95 -2.45 21.02 -6.77
CA ALA A 95 -3.67 21.48 -6.13
C ALA A 95 -3.90 20.81 -4.77
N LEU A 96 -3.58 19.53 -4.66
CA LEU A 96 -3.72 18.76 -3.42
C LEU A 96 -2.82 19.34 -2.31
N PHE A 97 -1.54 19.58 -2.60
CA PHE A 97 -0.61 20.10 -1.60
C PHE A 97 -0.80 21.58 -1.28
N LYS A 98 -1.28 22.37 -2.23
CA LYS A 98 -1.74 23.75 -1.94
C LYS A 98 -2.92 23.76 -0.97
N SER A 99 -3.90 22.90 -1.19
CA SER A 99 -5.06 22.75 -0.31
C SER A 99 -4.64 22.26 1.08
N ALA A 100 -3.68 21.35 1.18
CA ALA A 100 -3.13 20.89 2.44
C ALA A 100 -2.39 22.01 3.18
N ALA A 101 -1.58 22.80 2.49
CA ALA A 101 -0.88 23.95 3.07
C ALA A 101 -1.86 25.02 3.58
N ALA A 102 -2.96 25.23 2.90
CA ALA A 102 -4.06 26.12 3.31
C ALA A 102 -4.93 25.53 4.43
N LYS A 103 -4.69 24.30 4.85
CA LYS A 103 -5.48 23.55 5.84
C LYS A 103 -6.93 23.29 5.42
N GLU A 104 -7.18 23.32 4.15
CA GLU A 104 -8.47 22.96 3.55
C GLU A 104 -8.60 21.45 3.34
N SER A 105 -7.46 20.76 3.21
CA SER A 105 -7.39 19.32 3.10
C SER A 105 -6.52 18.74 4.21
N LYS A 106 -6.87 17.53 4.66
CA LYS A 106 -6.14 16.75 5.66
C LYS A 106 -5.66 15.46 5.03
N LEU A 107 -4.34 15.37 4.82
CA LEU A 107 -3.71 14.25 4.15
C LEU A 107 -3.11 13.30 5.18
N VAL A 108 -3.43 12.02 5.09
CA VAL A 108 -2.82 10.96 5.90
C VAL A 108 -2.12 9.97 4.99
N ALA A 109 -0.85 9.68 5.28
CA ALA A 109 -0.08 8.68 4.56
C ALA A 109 -0.31 7.30 5.16
N ILE A 110 -0.53 6.29 4.32
CA ILE A 110 -0.62 4.90 4.73
C ILE A 110 0.40 4.04 3.98
N PHE A 111 0.89 3.03 4.68
CA PHE A 111 1.89 2.08 4.19
C PHE A 111 1.40 0.67 4.42
N GLY A 112 1.43 -0.16 3.38
CA GLY A 112 0.94 -1.52 3.43
C GLY A 112 1.91 -2.51 4.08
N GLY A 113 1.48 -3.76 4.13
CA GLY A 113 2.25 -4.87 4.66
C GLY A 113 2.37 -6.03 3.68
N GLN A 114 2.57 -7.22 4.22
CA GLN A 114 2.64 -8.47 3.48
C GLN A 114 1.28 -8.86 2.89
N GLY A 115 1.30 -9.66 1.82
CA GLY A 115 0.11 -10.37 1.33
C GLY A 115 -0.75 -9.63 0.32
N ASN A 116 -0.39 -8.43 -0.09
CA ASN A 116 -1.12 -7.71 -1.13
C ASN A 116 -0.86 -8.25 -2.54
N THR A 117 0.32 -8.82 -2.76
CA THR A 117 0.74 -9.44 -4.01
C THR A 117 1.84 -10.45 -3.74
N ASP A 118 1.91 -11.51 -4.54
CA ASP A 118 3.03 -12.45 -4.56
C ASP A 118 4.20 -11.96 -5.43
N ASP A 119 4.00 -10.86 -6.13
CA ASP A 119 4.93 -10.30 -7.12
C ASP A 119 5.42 -8.88 -6.74
N TYR A 120 5.64 -8.64 -5.44
CA TYR A 120 6.10 -7.32 -4.97
C TYR A 120 7.46 -6.92 -5.57
N PHE A 121 8.32 -7.89 -5.91
CA PHE A 121 9.64 -7.58 -6.44
C PHE A 121 9.56 -6.98 -7.85
N GLU A 122 8.57 -7.36 -8.65
CA GLU A 122 8.32 -6.72 -9.94
C GLU A 122 7.93 -5.23 -9.79
N GLU A 123 7.20 -4.89 -8.73
CA GLU A 123 6.93 -3.47 -8.42
C GLU A 123 8.23 -2.70 -8.15
N LEU A 124 9.16 -3.27 -7.39
CA LEU A 124 10.48 -2.65 -7.16
C LEU A 124 11.27 -2.52 -8.47
N ARG A 125 11.24 -3.56 -9.31
CA ARG A 125 11.89 -3.53 -10.62
C ARG A 125 11.31 -2.44 -11.52
N GLU A 126 10.00 -2.34 -11.60
CA GLU A 126 9.32 -1.30 -12.38
C GLU A 126 9.66 0.11 -11.88
N LEU A 127 9.70 0.33 -10.59
CA LEU A 127 10.15 1.58 -9.99
C LEU A 127 11.60 1.90 -10.37
N TYR A 128 12.48 0.92 -10.25
CA TYR A 128 13.87 1.06 -10.66
C TYR A 128 14.02 1.38 -12.14
N GLN A 129 13.28 0.71 -13.00
CA GLN A 129 13.31 0.95 -14.45
C GLN A 129 12.73 2.31 -14.83
N THR A 130 11.63 2.73 -14.22
CA THR A 130 10.92 3.96 -14.58
C THR A 130 11.56 5.22 -13.96
N TYR A 131 11.96 5.14 -12.69
CA TYR A 131 12.41 6.30 -11.90
C TYR A 131 13.90 6.21 -11.49
N ASN A 132 14.70 5.42 -12.19
CA ASN A 132 16.10 5.17 -11.83
C ASN A 132 16.87 6.45 -11.47
N SER A 133 16.77 7.47 -12.32
CA SER A 133 17.47 8.75 -12.13
C SER A 133 17.06 9.50 -10.86
N LEU A 134 15.86 9.22 -10.32
CA LEU A 134 15.35 9.86 -9.10
C LEU A 134 15.57 9.04 -7.83
N ILE A 135 15.68 7.71 -7.94
CA ILE A 135 15.62 6.84 -6.74
C ILE A 135 16.70 5.75 -6.67
N SER A 136 17.63 5.70 -7.60
CA SER A 136 18.70 4.69 -7.55
C SER A 136 19.53 4.78 -6.27
N ASP A 137 19.75 5.97 -5.75
CA ASP A 137 20.45 6.19 -4.47
C ASP A 137 19.70 5.60 -3.27
N VAL A 138 18.37 5.65 -3.26
CA VAL A 138 17.53 5.08 -2.20
C VAL A 138 17.65 3.55 -2.18
N ILE A 139 17.47 2.92 -3.34
CA ILE A 139 17.56 1.47 -3.47
C ILE A 139 18.98 0.98 -3.13
N LYS A 140 20.01 1.66 -3.65
CA LYS A 140 21.40 1.31 -3.41
C LYS A 140 21.77 1.42 -1.93
N SER A 141 21.34 2.48 -1.25
CA SER A 141 21.57 2.64 0.19
C SER A 141 20.95 1.51 1.00
N ALA A 142 19.72 1.13 0.68
CA ALA A 142 19.05 -0.01 1.30
C ALA A 142 19.76 -1.34 1.00
N ALA A 143 20.16 -1.56 -0.25
CA ALA A 143 20.88 -2.75 -0.67
C ALA A 143 22.22 -2.90 0.06
N ASP A 144 22.99 -1.84 0.18
CA ASP A 144 24.27 -1.82 0.91
C ASP A 144 24.05 -2.12 2.40
N ARG A 145 23.04 -1.54 3.01
CA ARG A 145 22.70 -1.81 4.42
C ARG A 145 22.30 -3.27 4.64
N LEU A 146 21.46 -3.82 3.78
CA LEU A 146 21.05 -5.22 3.87
C LEU A 146 22.23 -6.18 3.67
N ALA A 147 23.12 -5.90 2.73
CA ALA A 147 24.33 -6.69 2.54
C ALA A 147 25.23 -6.70 3.78
N GLU A 148 25.39 -5.54 4.43
CA GLU A 148 26.13 -5.42 5.68
C GLU A 148 25.48 -6.23 6.82
N LEU A 149 24.16 -6.14 6.96
CA LEU A 149 23.41 -6.87 7.99
C LEU A 149 23.51 -8.38 7.80
N VAL A 150 23.43 -8.87 6.56
CA VAL A 150 23.60 -10.29 6.25
C VAL A 150 24.99 -10.77 6.66
N ARG A 151 26.04 -10.00 6.38
CA ARG A 151 27.42 -10.36 6.75
C ARG A 151 27.69 -10.30 8.25
N SER A 152 27.08 -9.38 8.97
CA SER A 152 27.33 -9.12 10.38
C SER A 152 26.43 -9.89 11.35
N THR A 153 25.41 -10.58 10.84
CA THR A 153 24.46 -11.34 11.66
C THR A 153 24.78 -12.83 11.57
N ASP A 154 24.83 -13.48 12.71
CA ASP A 154 25.13 -14.90 12.81
C ASP A 154 24.01 -15.77 12.20
N ASP A 155 24.37 -16.95 11.69
CA ASP A 155 23.47 -17.97 11.14
C ASP A 155 22.63 -17.56 9.92
N THR A 156 22.99 -16.45 9.25
CA THR A 156 22.27 -15.99 8.06
C THR A 156 22.48 -16.86 6.83
N GLU A 157 23.53 -17.67 6.80
CA GLU A 157 23.84 -18.58 5.68
C GLU A 157 22.72 -19.59 5.42
N LYS A 158 22.06 -20.05 6.48
CA LYS A 158 20.93 -20.99 6.40
C LYS A 158 19.62 -20.31 5.98
N VAL A 159 19.56 -19.00 6.12
CA VAL A 159 18.40 -18.18 5.80
C VAL A 159 18.49 -17.65 4.37
N TYR A 160 19.64 -17.10 4.00
CA TYR A 160 19.87 -16.49 2.68
C TYR A 160 20.58 -17.45 1.72
N THR A 161 19.96 -18.58 1.46
CA THR A 161 20.53 -19.67 0.63
C THR A 161 20.78 -19.26 -0.83
N GLN A 162 20.06 -18.28 -1.34
CA GLN A 162 20.25 -17.70 -2.68
C GLN A 162 20.80 -16.25 -2.62
N GLY A 163 21.38 -15.87 -1.48
CA GLY A 163 21.93 -14.53 -1.27
C GLY A 163 20.86 -13.44 -1.07
N PHE A 164 21.33 -12.20 -1.06
CA PHE A 164 20.48 -11.01 -0.97
C PHE A 164 21.05 -9.90 -1.86
N ASN A 165 21.18 -10.15 -3.15
CA ASN A 165 21.84 -9.29 -4.12
C ASN A 165 20.81 -8.48 -4.92
N ILE A 166 20.18 -7.52 -4.26
CA ILE A 166 19.04 -6.75 -4.81
C ILE A 166 19.43 -6.06 -6.12
N MET A 167 20.57 -5.39 -6.16
CA MET A 167 21.01 -4.66 -7.36
C MET A 167 21.25 -5.61 -8.54
N GLU A 168 21.83 -6.77 -8.28
CA GLU A 168 22.02 -7.78 -9.32
C GLU A 168 20.68 -8.31 -9.86
N TRP A 169 19.71 -8.53 -8.98
CA TRP A 169 18.38 -8.99 -9.38
C TRP A 169 17.60 -7.94 -10.19
N LEU A 170 17.82 -6.65 -9.88
CA LEU A 170 17.19 -5.55 -10.63
C LEU A 170 17.84 -5.34 -11.99
N GLU A 171 19.16 -5.41 -12.08
CA GLU A 171 19.94 -5.17 -13.31
C GLU A 171 19.96 -6.39 -14.23
N HIS A 172 19.85 -7.58 -13.65
CA HIS A 172 19.87 -8.87 -14.35
C HIS A 172 18.65 -9.72 -13.95
N PRO A 173 17.48 -9.48 -14.56
CA PRO A 173 16.24 -10.17 -14.20
C PRO A 173 16.34 -11.70 -14.22
N GLU A 174 17.20 -12.27 -15.07
CA GLU A 174 17.47 -13.71 -15.15
C GLU A 174 18.13 -14.28 -13.91
N LYS A 175 18.73 -13.44 -13.08
CA LYS A 175 19.36 -13.83 -11.81
C LYS A 175 18.44 -13.71 -10.60
N THR A 176 17.22 -13.24 -10.82
CA THR A 176 16.21 -13.11 -9.76
C THR A 176 15.85 -14.49 -9.21
N PRO A 177 15.81 -14.68 -7.89
CA PRO A 177 15.36 -15.94 -7.29
C PRO A 177 13.90 -16.26 -7.64
N ASP A 178 13.52 -17.51 -7.40
CA ASP A 178 12.13 -17.93 -7.56
C ASP A 178 11.18 -17.22 -6.58
N THR A 179 9.89 -17.30 -6.88
CA THR A 179 8.83 -16.64 -6.10
C THR A 179 8.83 -17.11 -4.63
N ASP A 180 9.04 -18.38 -4.36
CA ASP A 180 9.03 -18.90 -2.98
C ASP A 180 10.15 -18.30 -2.14
N TYR A 181 11.34 -18.13 -2.70
CA TYR A 181 12.44 -17.43 -2.03
C TYR A 181 12.15 -15.96 -1.80
N LEU A 182 11.61 -15.27 -2.81
CA LEU A 182 11.25 -13.85 -2.70
C LEU A 182 10.13 -13.62 -1.67
N LEU A 183 9.19 -14.55 -1.52
CA LEU A 183 8.13 -14.51 -0.52
C LEU A 183 8.60 -14.89 0.88
N SER A 184 9.76 -15.51 1.01
CA SER A 184 10.36 -15.79 2.31
C SER A 184 10.48 -14.49 3.12
N ILE A 185 10.07 -14.53 4.37
CA ILE A 185 9.99 -13.35 5.23
C ILE A 185 11.32 -12.60 5.39
N PRO A 186 12.47 -13.26 5.51
CA PRO A 186 13.76 -12.56 5.56
C PRO A 186 14.06 -11.70 4.33
N ILE A 187 13.49 -12.05 3.19
CA ILE A 187 13.61 -11.30 1.94
C ILE A 187 12.50 -10.26 1.80
N SER A 188 11.25 -10.68 1.91
CA SER A 188 10.08 -9.83 1.63
C SER A 188 9.89 -8.71 2.66
N CYS A 189 10.16 -8.98 3.93
CA CYS A 189 9.92 -8.01 4.99
C CYS A 189 10.71 -6.70 4.78
N PRO A 190 12.05 -6.70 4.65
CA PRO A 190 12.78 -5.48 4.38
C PRO A 190 12.50 -4.89 2.99
N LEU A 191 12.29 -5.72 1.95
CA LEU A 191 12.08 -5.21 0.59
C LEU A 191 10.75 -4.48 0.41
N ILE A 192 9.70 -4.93 1.07
CA ILE A 192 8.43 -4.20 1.09
C ILE A 192 8.61 -2.81 1.72
N GLY A 193 9.39 -2.72 2.78
CA GLY A 193 9.77 -1.42 3.35
C GLY A 193 10.52 -0.53 2.37
N VAL A 194 11.49 -1.09 1.65
CA VAL A 194 12.25 -0.36 0.62
C VAL A 194 11.32 0.19 -0.47
N ILE A 195 10.37 -0.59 -0.95
CA ILE A 195 9.38 -0.14 -1.93
C ILE A 195 8.62 1.10 -1.42
N GLN A 196 8.22 1.11 -0.18
CA GLN A 196 7.51 2.22 0.44
C GLN A 196 8.36 3.49 0.50
N PHE A 197 9.62 3.37 0.90
CA PHE A 197 10.57 4.49 0.88
C PHE A 197 10.81 5.01 -0.53
N VAL A 198 10.87 4.13 -1.52
CA VAL A 198 11.03 4.51 -2.93
C VAL A 198 9.82 5.30 -3.41
N HIS A 199 8.60 4.84 -3.16
CA HIS A 199 7.38 5.58 -3.52
C HIS A 199 7.33 6.96 -2.86
N TYR A 200 7.68 7.04 -1.58
CA TYR A 200 7.73 8.31 -0.86
C TYR A 200 8.78 9.25 -1.46
N ALA A 201 9.96 8.74 -1.78
CA ALA A 201 11.06 9.51 -2.38
C ALA A 201 10.70 10.00 -3.80
N VAL A 202 10.08 9.16 -4.63
CA VAL A 202 9.57 9.59 -5.94
C VAL A 202 8.61 10.75 -5.78
N THR A 203 7.64 10.61 -4.90
CA THR A 203 6.63 11.64 -4.65
C THR A 203 7.28 12.96 -4.20
N ALA A 204 8.17 12.92 -3.22
CA ALA A 204 8.87 14.11 -2.73
C ALA A 204 9.71 14.78 -3.82
N ARG A 205 10.51 14.01 -4.54
CA ARG A 205 11.41 14.55 -5.57
C ARG A 205 10.67 15.13 -6.76
N VAL A 206 9.61 14.48 -7.22
CA VAL A 206 8.76 15.00 -8.32
C VAL A 206 8.07 16.29 -7.89
N LEU A 207 7.63 16.40 -6.65
CA LEU A 207 7.05 17.63 -6.10
C LEU A 207 8.10 18.75 -5.85
N GLY A 208 9.37 18.44 -5.93
CA GLY A 208 10.43 19.38 -5.55
C GLY A 208 10.51 19.63 -4.06
N PHE A 209 10.04 18.70 -3.25
CA PHE A 209 10.02 18.75 -1.78
C PHE A 209 11.17 17.95 -1.20
N THR A 210 11.67 18.41 -0.04
CA THR A 210 12.42 17.54 0.86
C THR A 210 11.47 16.54 1.52
N PRO A 211 11.97 15.45 2.11
CA PRO A 211 11.12 14.53 2.89
C PRO A 211 10.32 15.24 3.99
N GLY A 212 10.93 16.19 4.67
CA GLY A 212 10.27 17.00 5.71
C GLY A 212 9.20 17.93 5.16
N GLU A 213 9.42 18.52 3.99
CA GLU A 213 8.40 19.35 3.33
C GLU A 213 7.19 18.50 2.91
N LEU A 214 7.40 17.30 2.36
CA LEU A 214 6.30 16.39 2.06
C LEU A 214 5.54 16.03 3.34
N ARG A 215 6.26 15.62 4.39
CA ARG A 215 5.64 15.29 5.68
C ARG A 215 4.86 16.46 6.27
N SER A 216 5.36 17.70 6.13
CA SER A 216 4.71 18.90 6.68
C SER A 216 3.31 19.14 6.12
N HIS A 217 2.99 18.56 4.96
CA HIS A 217 1.66 18.60 4.37
C HIS A 217 0.74 17.49 4.88
N LEU A 218 1.26 16.55 5.67
CA LEU A 218 0.49 15.45 6.24
C LEU A 218 -0.04 15.84 7.63
N THR A 219 -1.25 15.39 7.95
CA THR A 219 -1.83 15.50 9.29
C THR A 219 -1.58 14.26 10.14
N GLY A 220 -1.07 13.19 9.53
CA GLY A 220 -0.73 11.96 10.21
C GLY A 220 -0.22 10.90 9.25
N ALA A 221 0.21 9.79 9.83
CA ALA A 221 0.64 8.60 9.11
C ALA A 221 0.26 7.34 9.89
N THR A 222 0.11 6.25 9.19
CA THR A 222 -0.04 4.92 9.78
C THR A 222 0.40 3.86 8.79
N GLY A 223 0.46 2.62 9.25
CA GLY A 223 0.78 1.51 8.39
C GLY A 223 0.07 0.25 8.82
N HIS A 224 -0.24 -0.59 7.88
CA HIS A 224 -0.79 -1.91 8.14
C HIS A 224 0.36 -2.88 8.43
N SER A 225 0.36 -3.52 9.59
CA SER A 225 1.40 -4.45 9.98
C SER A 225 2.80 -3.80 9.91
N GLN A 226 3.73 -4.35 9.12
CA GLN A 226 5.09 -3.80 8.96
C GLN A 226 5.14 -2.38 8.37
N GLY A 227 4.10 -1.95 7.69
CA GLY A 227 4.02 -0.58 7.18
C GLY A 227 4.09 0.49 8.26
N LEU A 228 3.79 0.12 9.51
CA LEU A 228 3.95 0.99 10.66
C LEU A 228 5.40 1.47 10.85
N ALA A 229 6.38 0.61 10.57
CA ALA A 229 7.79 0.97 10.64
C ALA A 229 8.15 2.11 9.68
N THR A 230 7.66 2.03 8.44
CA THR A 230 7.86 3.09 7.44
C THR A 230 7.13 4.38 7.85
N ALA A 231 5.91 4.27 8.38
CA ALA A 231 5.16 5.43 8.87
C ALA A 231 5.92 6.19 9.97
N VAL A 232 6.51 5.49 10.91
CA VAL A 232 7.36 6.09 11.96
C VAL A 232 8.58 6.78 11.35
N ALA A 233 9.24 6.12 10.41
CA ALA A 233 10.45 6.66 9.77
C ALA A 233 10.16 7.96 9.02
N ILE A 234 9.11 8.05 8.24
CA ILE A 234 8.78 9.27 7.51
C ILE A 234 8.32 10.40 8.44
N ALA A 235 7.75 10.06 9.59
CA ALA A 235 7.33 11.03 10.58
C ALA A 235 8.50 11.77 11.25
N GLU A 236 9.69 11.17 11.30
CA GLU A 236 10.89 11.82 11.83
C GLU A 236 11.79 12.48 10.76
N ALA A 237 11.71 12.04 9.51
CA ALA A 237 12.62 12.48 8.45
C ALA A 237 12.36 13.94 8.02
N ASP A 238 13.40 14.76 8.02
CA ASP A 238 13.34 16.16 7.57
C ASP A 238 14.13 16.39 6.27
N SER A 239 15.45 16.28 6.34
CA SER A 239 16.35 16.39 5.19
C SER A 239 16.49 15.05 4.47
N TRP A 240 17.09 15.06 3.28
CA TRP A 240 17.48 13.81 2.63
C TRP A 240 18.48 13.02 3.46
N GLU A 241 19.40 13.69 4.16
CA GLU A 241 20.34 13.00 5.07
C GLU A 241 19.58 12.25 6.18
N SER A 242 18.66 12.90 6.86
CA SER A 242 17.85 12.24 7.90
C SER A 242 16.91 11.18 7.32
N PHE A 243 16.42 11.36 6.11
CA PHE A 243 15.64 10.34 5.39
C PHE A 243 16.46 9.06 5.18
N PHE A 244 17.70 9.16 4.72
CA PHE A 244 18.57 7.99 4.56
C PHE A 244 18.94 7.35 5.90
N GLN A 245 19.11 8.13 6.97
CA GLN A 245 19.28 7.59 8.31
C GLN A 245 18.05 6.81 8.78
N SER A 246 16.86 7.35 8.58
CA SER A 246 15.59 6.67 8.90
C SER A 246 15.37 5.43 8.05
N LEU A 247 15.72 5.47 6.77
CA LEU A 247 15.71 4.31 5.88
C LEU A 247 16.60 3.20 6.43
N ASN A 248 17.84 3.51 6.80
CA ASN A 248 18.78 2.52 7.32
C ASN A 248 18.32 1.90 8.64
N LYS A 249 17.75 2.70 9.54
CA LYS A 249 17.15 2.18 10.78
C LYS A 249 15.98 1.25 10.50
N THR A 250 15.09 1.63 9.60
CA THR A 250 13.89 0.86 9.28
C THR A 250 14.23 -0.44 8.55
N VAL A 251 15.17 -0.39 7.62
CA VAL A 251 15.68 -1.58 6.93
C VAL A 251 16.28 -2.58 7.93
N ALA A 252 17.06 -2.10 8.91
CA ALA A 252 17.60 -2.94 9.97
C ALA A 252 16.50 -3.56 10.84
N LEU A 253 15.51 -2.76 11.25
CA LEU A 253 14.37 -3.25 12.03
C LEU A 253 13.62 -4.37 11.28
N LEU A 254 13.28 -4.14 10.03
CA LEU A 254 12.55 -5.12 9.22
C LEU A 254 13.40 -6.35 8.89
N PHE A 255 14.71 -6.18 8.71
CA PHE A 255 15.64 -7.28 8.55
C PHE A 255 15.63 -8.22 9.77
N PHE A 256 15.78 -7.69 10.97
CA PHE A 256 15.80 -8.50 12.19
C PHE A 256 14.43 -9.15 12.47
N ILE A 257 13.34 -8.44 12.23
CA ILE A 257 12.00 -9.04 12.30
C ILE A 257 11.89 -10.23 11.35
N GLY A 258 12.29 -10.04 10.10
CA GLY A 258 12.24 -11.09 9.08
C GLY A 258 13.07 -12.33 9.45
N VAL A 259 14.32 -12.12 9.82
CA VAL A 259 15.25 -13.21 10.17
C VAL A 259 14.78 -13.96 11.42
N ARG A 260 14.46 -13.25 12.50
CA ARG A 260 14.08 -13.88 13.77
C ARG A 260 12.74 -14.58 13.70
N CYS A 261 11.75 -14.00 13.02
CA CYS A 261 10.48 -14.67 12.79
C CYS A 261 10.65 -15.96 11.98
N TYR A 262 11.49 -15.94 10.95
CA TYR A 262 11.81 -17.14 10.18
C TYR A 262 12.52 -18.23 11.01
N GLN A 263 13.46 -17.85 11.87
CA GLN A 263 14.18 -18.79 12.73
C GLN A 263 13.27 -19.43 13.79
N VAL A 264 12.35 -18.65 14.34
CA VAL A 264 11.40 -19.13 15.36
C VAL A 264 10.29 -19.98 14.71
N TYR A 265 9.87 -19.63 13.52
CA TYR A 265 8.82 -20.34 12.80
C TYR A 265 9.25 -20.55 11.33
N PRO A 266 10.11 -21.54 11.07
CA PRO A 266 10.56 -21.83 9.72
C PRO A 266 9.41 -22.36 8.84
N ASN A 267 9.53 -22.13 7.54
CA ASN A 267 8.56 -22.63 6.58
C ASN A 267 8.41 -24.16 6.69
N THR A 268 7.16 -24.61 6.80
CA THR A 268 6.81 -26.03 6.82
C THR A 268 5.99 -26.38 5.60
N SER A 269 6.28 -27.53 5.00
CA SER A 269 5.47 -28.05 3.89
C SER A 269 4.43 -29.04 4.42
N LEU A 270 3.20 -28.95 3.92
CA LEU A 270 2.17 -29.94 4.15
C LEU A 270 2.27 -31.10 3.14
N PRO A 271 1.66 -32.27 3.44
CA PRO A 271 1.60 -33.37 2.49
C PRO A 271 1.04 -32.94 1.13
N PRO A 272 1.56 -33.44 0.00
CA PRO A 272 1.07 -33.09 -1.34
C PRO A 272 -0.44 -33.24 -1.51
N SER A 273 -1.04 -34.28 -0.94
CA SER A 273 -2.48 -34.52 -0.99
C SER A 273 -3.29 -33.41 -0.31
N THR A 274 -2.79 -32.84 0.76
CA THR A 274 -3.40 -31.70 1.45
C THR A 274 -3.30 -30.43 0.62
N LEU A 275 -2.15 -30.20 -0.02
CA LEU A 275 -1.96 -29.06 -0.93
C LEU A 275 -2.91 -29.13 -2.12
N GLU A 276 -3.00 -30.30 -2.77
CA GLU A 276 -3.90 -30.53 -3.90
C GLU A 276 -5.37 -30.31 -3.51
N ASP A 277 -5.80 -30.89 -2.40
CA ASP A 277 -7.18 -30.75 -1.90
C ASP A 277 -7.54 -29.28 -1.65
N SER A 278 -6.64 -28.52 -1.02
CA SER A 278 -6.86 -27.10 -0.77
C SER A 278 -6.99 -26.29 -2.06
N VAL A 279 -6.11 -26.53 -3.03
CA VAL A 279 -6.13 -25.84 -4.32
C VAL A 279 -7.40 -26.21 -5.12
N GLU A 280 -7.76 -27.50 -5.16
CA GLU A 280 -8.96 -27.98 -5.85
C GLU A 280 -10.26 -27.37 -5.27
N ASN A 281 -10.29 -27.10 -3.98
CA ASN A 281 -11.42 -26.44 -3.33
C ASN A 281 -11.39 -24.89 -3.41
N GLY A 282 -10.46 -24.32 -4.17
CA GLY A 282 -10.38 -22.88 -4.38
C GLY A 282 -9.81 -22.07 -3.21
N GLU A 283 -9.22 -22.76 -2.23
CA GLU A 283 -8.68 -22.15 -1.01
C GLU A 283 -7.22 -21.68 -1.18
N GLY A 284 -6.58 -22.04 -2.28
CA GLY A 284 -5.18 -21.73 -2.57
C GLY A 284 -4.20 -22.66 -1.87
N THR A 285 -2.92 -22.31 -1.96
CA THR A 285 -1.84 -23.08 -1.33
C THR A 285 -1.78 -22.78 0.17
N PRO A 286 -1.91 -23.79 1.05
CA PRO A 286 -1.83 -23.59 2.49
C PRO A 286 -0.60 -22.78 2.93
N SER A 287 -0.86 -21.82 3.78
CA SER A 287 0.12 -20.92 4.38
C SER A 287 -0.28 -20.60 5.83
N PRO A 288 0.56 -19.92 6.61
CA PRO A 288 0.23 -19.53 7.98
C PRO A 288 -0.87 -18.47 8.14
N MET A 289 -1.40 -17.92 7.05
CA MET A 289 -2.44 -16.89 7.09
C MET A 289 -3.56 -17.18 6.08
N LEU A 290 -4.80 -17.15 6.58
CA LEU A 290 -6.01 -17.41 5.80
C LEU A 290 -6.91 -16.17 5.81
N SER A 291 -7.20 -15.64 4.63
CA SER A 291 -8.15 -14.53 4.44
C SER A 291 -9.58 -15.06 4.37
N ILE A 292 -10.49 -14.45 5.12
CA ILE A 292 -11.92 -14.75 5.12
C ILE A 292 -12.69 -13.45 4.88
N SER A 293 -13.46 -13.39 3.81
CA SER A 293 -14.30 -12.24 3.47
C SER A 293 -15.78 -12.61 3.39
N ASN A 294 -16.63 -11.63 3.66
CA ASN A 294 -18.09 -11.75 3.72
C ASN A 294 -18.64 -12.51 4.93
N LEU A 295 -17.84 -12.73 5.95
CA LEU A 295 -18.28 -13.12 7.29
C LEU A 295 -17.94 -12.03 8.30
N THR A 296 -18.75 -11.90 9.34
CA THR A 296 -18.49 -10.99 10.46
C THR A 296 -17.39 -11.56 11.37
N LYS A 297 -16.79 -10.70 12.20
CA LYS A 297 -15.80 -11.12 13.19
C LYS A 297 -16.36 -12.20 14.15
N GLU A 298 -17.60 -12.04 14.58
CA GLU A 298 -18.28 -12.98 15.48
C GLU A 298 -18.48 -14.34 14.82
N GLN A 299 -18.87 -14.38 13.55
CA GLN A 299 -19.00 -15.63 12.78
C GLN A 299 -17.65 -16.33 12.63
N VAL A 300 -16.59 -15.60 12.26
CA VAL A 300 -15.24 -16.16 12.11
C VAL A 300 -14.74 -16.65 13.47
N GLN A 301 -14.93 -15.89 14.56
CA GLN A 301 -14.52 -16.30 15.90
C GLN A 301 -15.21 -17.61 16.33
N SER A 302 -16.48 -17.78 16.01
CA SER A 302 -17.21 -19.03 16.29
C SER A 302 -16.58 -20.24 15.59
N PHE A 303 -16.18 -20.10 14.32
CA PHE A 303 -15.48 -21.16 13.59
C PHE A 303 -14.07 -21.41 14.13
N VAL A 304 -13.36 -20.37 14.51
CA VAL A 304 -12.03 -20.46 15.14
C VAL A 304 -12.13 -21.23 16.48
N ASP A 305 -13.08 -20.89 17.32
CA ASP A 305 -13.29 -21.55 18.61
C ASP A 305 -13.61 -23.04 18.45
N LYS A 306 -14.46 -23.39 17.49
CA LYS A 306 -14.77 -24.78 17.17
C LYS A 306 -13.53 -25.55 16.72
N THR A 307 -12.70 -24.94 15.90
CA THR A 307 -11.47 -25.56 15.42
C THR A 307 -10.46 -25.74 16.57
N ASN A 308 -10.24 -24.70 17.38
CA ASN A 308 -9.32 -24.74 18.49
C ASN A 308 -9.73 -25.73 19.58
N ALA A 309 -11.02 -26.00 19.76
CA ALA A 309 -11.51 -26.99 20.73
C ALA A 309 -10.97 -28.41 20.49
N HIS A 310 -10.54 -28.70 19.26
CA HIS A 310 -9.97 -30.01 18.87
C HIS A 310 -8.43 -29.97 18.74
N LEU A 311 -7.77 -28.86 19.08
CA LEU A 311 -6.35 -28.67 18.92
C LEU A 311 -5.67 -28.40 20.26
N PRO A 312 -4.42 -28.88 20.46
CA PRO A 312 -3.63 -28.45 21.58
C PRO A 312 -3.29 -26.96 21.44
N GLU A 313 -3.01 -26.31 22.55
CA GLU A 313 -2.84 -24.84 22.62
C GLU A 313 -1.78 -24.32 21.64
N GLU A 314 -0.66 -25.02 21.50
CA GLU A 314 0.44 -24.67 20.58
C GLU A 314 0.05 -24.76 19.10
N LYS A 315 -1.10 -25.35 18.78
CA LYS A 315 -1.65 -25.46 17.42
C LYS A 315 -2.84 -24.55 17.18
N HIS A 316 -3.21 -23.73 18.17
CA HIS A 316 -4.34 -22.82 18.07
C HIS A 316 -4.13 -21.76 16.97
N ILE A 317 -5.24 -21.36 16.37
CA ILE A 317 -5.34 -20.29 15.38
C ILE A 317 -6.04 -19.08 16.03
N VAL A 318 -5.75 -17.89 15.52
CA VAL A 318 -6.31 -16.64 16.06
C VAL A 318 -6.71 -15.70 14.93
N ILE A 319 -7.73 -14.89 15.13
CA ILE A 319 -8.02 -13.75 14.26
C ILE A 319 -6.89 -12.74 14.44
N SER A 320 -6.10 -12.54 13.40
CA SER A 320 -4.89 -11.72 13.40
C SER A 320 -5.08 -10.35 12.77
N LEU A 321 -5.96 -10.24 11.76
CA LEU A 321 -6.25 -8.98 11.09
C LEU A 321 -7.76 -8.78 11.03
N VAL A 322 -8.20 -7.60 11.47
CA VAL A 322 -9.55 -7.08 11.24
C VAL A 322 -9.43 -5.94 10.24
N ASN A 323 -9.50 -6.27 8.96
CA ASN A 323 -9.29 -5.32 7.87
C ASN A 323 -10.54 -4.49 7.55
N GLY A 324 -11.70 -4.98 7.94
CA GLY A 324 -13.00 -4.36 7.79
C GLY A 324 -14.07 -5.20 8.48
N ALA A 325 -15.31 -4.74 8.49
CA ALA A 325 -16.41 -5.41 9.17
C ALA A 325 -16.63 -6.87 8.72
N ARG A 326 -16.27 -7.18 7.47
CA ARG A 326 -16.41 -8.50 6.83
C ARG A 326 -15.17 -8.92 6.05
N ASN A 327 -14.02 -8.49 6.51
CA ASN A 327 -12.72 -8.84 5.92
C ASN A 327 -11.72 -9.10 7.04
N LEU A 328 -11.42 -10.38 7.24
CA LEU A 328 -10.66 -10.87 8.37
C LEU A 328 -9.54 -11.80 7.90
N VAL A 329 -8.50 -11.90 8.69
CA VAL A 329 -7.45 -12.89 8.49
C VAL A 329 -7.24 -13.67 9.77
N VAL A 330 -7.08 -14.99 9.63
CA VAL A 330 -6.77 -15.91 10.72
C VAL A 330 -5.34 -16.41 10.54
N SER A 331 -4.54 -16.34 11.59
CA SER A 331 -3.15 -16.81 11.59
C SER A 331 -2.98 -18.06 12.45
N GLY A 332 -2.08 -18.92 12.04
CA GLY A 332 -1.72 -20.11 12.77
C GLY A 332 -0.98 -21.14 11.93
N PRO A 333 -0.75 -22.34 12.47
CA PRO A 333 -0.16 -23.43 11.69
C PRO A 333 -1.00 -23.72 10.43
N PRO A 334 -0.38 -23.89 9.26
CA PRO A 334 -1.14 -24.14 8.01
C PRO A 334 -2.07 -25.35 8.10
N GLN A 335 -1.68 -26.39 8.83
CA GLN A 335 -2.53 -27.57 9.02
C GLN A 335 -3.76 -27.26 9.88
N SER A 336 -3.62 -26.42 10.91
CA SER A 336 -4.76 -25.98 11.72
C SER A 336 -5.72 -25.13 10.91
N LEU A 337 -5.20 -24.24 10.06
CA LEU A 337 -6.01 -23.44 9.13
C LEU A 337 -6.69 -24.30 8.06
N TYR A 338 -6.02 -25.33 7.59
CA TYR A 338 -6.66 -26.33 6.71
C TYR A 338 -7.83 -27.01 7.44
N GLY A 339 -7.67 -27.35 8.71
CA GLY A 339 -8.75 -27.86 9.55
C GLY A 339 -9.93 -26.89 9.69
N LEU A 340 -9.65 -25.60 9.84
CA LEU A 340 -10.68 -24.55 9.80
C LEU A 340 -11.42 -24.54 8.45
N ASN A 341 -10.71 -24.67 7.34
CA ASN A 341 -11.31 -24.72 6.01
C ASN A 341 -12.23 -25.94 5.84
N LEU A 342 -11.88 -27.10 6.41
CA LEU A 342 -12.77 -28.28 6.38
C LEU A 342 -14.09 -28.01 7.12
N THR A 343 -14.05 -27.25 8.20
CA THR A 343 -15.26 -26.82 8.92
C THR A 343 -16.06 -25.79 8.11
N LEU A 344 -15.37 -24.83 7.52
CA LEU A 344 -15.99 -23.78 6.69
C LEU A 344 -16.68 -24.35 5.45
N ARG A 345 -16.13 -25.39 4.82
CA ARG A 345 -16.72 -26.05 3.64
C ARG A 345 -18.15 -26.54 3.92
N LYS A 346 -18.40 -27.01 5.14
CA LYS A 346 -19.75 -27.50 5.54
C LYS A 346 -20.79 -26.39 5.62
N ALA A 347 -20.36 -25.18 5.96
CA ALA A 347 -21.22 -24.00 6.12
C ALA A 347 -21.36 -23.17 4.84
N LYS A 348 -20.46 -23.37 3.87
CA LYS A 348 -20.36 -22.54 2.67
C LYS A 348 -21.39 -22.96 1.61
N ALA A 349 -22.08 -21.95 1.04
CA ALA A 349 -22.95 -22.16 -0.09
C ALA A 349 -22.15 -22.57 -1.34
N PRO A 350 -22.61 -23.56 -2.13
CA PRO A 350 -22.01 -23.89 -3.41
C PRO A 350 -21.98 -22.67 -4.35
N SER A 351 -20.94 -22.57 -5.16
CA SER A 351 -20.81 -21.51 -6.14
C SER A 351 -21.97 -21.56 -7.16
N GLY A 352 -22.57 -20.40 -7.44
CA GLY A 352 -23.66 -20.28 -8.41
C GLY A 352 -25.03 -20.78 -7.94
N LEU A 353 -25.16 -21.27 -6.71
CA LEU A 353 -26.44 -21.69 -6.16
C LEU A 353 -27.33 -20.47 -5.85
N ASP A 354 -28.48 -20.39 -6.50
CA ASP A 354 -29.53 -19.45 -6.15
C ASP A 354 -30.32 -19.96 -4.93
N GLN A 355 -30.19 -19.29 -3.81
CA GLN A 355 -30.84 -19.62 -2.56
C GLN A 355 -32.16 -18.85 -2.34
N ALA A 356 -32.61 -18.05 -3.31
CA ALA A 356 -33.80 -17.21 -3.15
C ALA A 356 -35.07 -18.03 -2.78
N ARG A 357 -35.17 -19.28 -3.28
CA ARG A 357 -36.29 -20.20 -3.03
C ARG A 357 -36.07 -21.14 -1.85
N ILE A 358 -34.91 -21.10 -1.22
CA ILE A 358 -34.62 -21.93 -0.04
C ILE A 358 -35.08 -21.15 1.22
N PRO A 359 -35.77 -21.79 2.18
CA PRO A 359 -36.12 -21.17 3.43
C PRO A 359 -34.91 -20.54 4.11
N TYR A 360 -35.07 -19.36 4.68
CA TYR A 360 -33.94 -18.59 5.27
C TYR A 360 -33.12 -19.41 6.27
N SER A 361 -33.79 -20.23 7.09
CA SER A 361 -33.15 -21.12 8.07
C SER A 361 -32.29 -22.25 7.46
N GLU A 362 -32.49 -22.55 6.18
CA GLU A 362 -31.74 -23.60 5.46
C GLU A 362 -30.68 -23.04 4.52
N ARG A 363 -30.62 -21.72 4.37
CA ARG A 363 -29.61 -21.06 3.52
C ARG A 363 -28.24 -21.20 4.12
N LYS A 364 -27.28 -21.54 3.25
CA LYS A 364 -25.86 -21.55 3.59
C LYS A 364 -25.23 -20.18 3.42
N LEU A 365 -24.12 -19.94 4.12
CA LEU A 365 -23.40 -18.68 4.09
C LEU A 365 -22.63 -18.52 2.77
N LYS A 366 -22.63 -17.29 2.24
CA LYS A 366 -21.81 -16.90 1.09
C LYS A 366 -20.60 -16.14 1.55
N PHE A 367 -19.42 -16.70 1.38
CA PHE A 367 -18.16 -16.09 1.77
C PHE A 367 -17.01 -16.66 0.96
N SER A 368 -15.85 -15.99 1.03
CA SER A 368 -14.58 -16.45 0.46
C SER A 368 -13.60 -16.76 1.56
N ASN A 369 -12.83 -17.83 1.39
CA ASN A 369 -11.74 -18.21 2.28
C ASN A 369 -10.55 -18.66 1.42
N ARG A 370 -9.44 -17.94 1.54
CA ARG A 370 -8.25 -18.18 0.73
C ARG A 370 -6.98 -17.92 1.52
N PHE A 371 -5.99 -18.82 1.38
CA PHE A 371 -4.66 -18.60 1.94
C PHE A 371 -3.97 -17.43 1.26
N LEU A 372 -3.25 -16.65 2.07
CA LEU A 372 -2.44 -15.54 1.61
C LEU A 372 -0.99 -16.01 1.36
N PRO A 373 -0.27 -15.38 0.42
CA PRO A 373 1.14 -15.69 0.15
C PRO A 373 2.07 -15.11 1.23
N ILE A 374 1.83 -15.47 2.49
CA ILE A 374 2.58 -15.00 3.66
C ILE A 374 3.13 -16.21 4.39
N ALA A 375 4.45 -16.28 4.52
CA ALA A 375 5.15 -17.46 5.00
C ALA A 375 5.32 -17.54 6.52
N SER A 376 4.77 -16.60 7.27
CA SER A 376 4.87 -16.58 8.75
C SER A 376 3.52 -16.26 9.39
N PRO A 377 3.22 -16.83 10.57
CA PRO A 377 1.97 -16.58 11.29
C PRO A 377 2.02 -15.26 12.08
N PHE A 378 2.15 -14.14 11.37
CA PHE A 378 2.18 -12.80 11.98
C PHE A 378 0.95 -12.52 12.83
N HIS A 379 1.11 -11.65 13.80
CA HIS A 379 0.07 -11.20 14.71
C HIS A 379 -0.53 -12.35 15.52
N SER A 380 0.31 -13.30 15.91
CA SER A 380 -0.07 -14.45 16.72
C SER A 380 0.97 -14.76 17.80
N HIS A 381 0.55 -15.52 18.80
CA HIS A 381 1.42 -16.00 19.88
C HIS A 381 2.60 -16.86 19.37
N LEU A 382 2.51 -17.43 18.16
CA LEU A 382 3.55 -18.29 17.59
C LEU A 382 4.85 -17.54 17.30
N LEU A 383 4.80 -16.23 17.09
CA LEU A 383 5.98 -15.40 16.86
C LEU A 383 6.46 -14.65 18.13
N GLU A 384 5.78 -14.77 19.24
CA GLU A 384 6.18 -14.13 20.50
C GLU A 384 7.63 -14.48 20.91
N PRO A 385 8.12 -15.71 20.76
CA PRO A 385 9.52 -16.05 21.08
C PRO A 385 10.57 -15.24 20.28
N ALA A 386 10.23 -14.67 19.15
CA ALA A 386 11.13 -13.81 18.36
C ALA A 386 11.37 -12.44 19.01
N ASN A 387 10.48 -11.96 19.84
CA ASN A 387 10.49 -10.57 20.35
C ASN A 387 11.74 -10.24 21.16
N GLU A 388 12.19 -11.10 22.05
CA GLU A 388 13.43 -10.87 22.83
C GLU A 388 14.68 -10.91 21.95
N LEU A 389 14.72 -11.77 20.95
CA LEU A 389 15.83 -11.82 19.98
C LEU A 389 15.90 -10.53 19.17
N ILE A 390 14.76 -10.06 18.66
CA ILE A 390 14.67 -8.83 17.89
C ILE A 390 15.07 -7.62 18.76
N LYS A 391 14.58 -7.56 19.99
CA LYS A 391 14.92 -6.51 20.95
C LYS A 391 16.42 -6.41 21.16
N GLN A 392 17.10 -7.52 21.38
CA GLN A 392 18.53 -7.56 21.57
C GLN A 392 19.28 -7.11 20.30
N ASP A 393 18.87 -7.59 19.14
CA ASP A 393 19.46 -7.20 17.85
C ASP A 393 19.37 -5.69 17.63
N LEU A 394 18.23 -5.08 17.96
CA LEU A 394 18.00 -3.63 17.79
C LEU A 394 18.86 -2.81 18.76
N ILE A 395 19.03 -3.29 19.99
CA ILE A 395 19.94 -2.65 20.97
C ILE A 395 21.38 -2.72 20.46
N ASP A 396 21.84 -3.88 20.01
CA ASP A 396 23.20 -4.09 19.52
C ASP A 396 23.50 -3.27 18.26
N ALA A 397 22.51 -3.11 17.38
CA ALA A 397 22.61 -2.30 16.18
C ALA A 397 22.37 -0.78 16.40
N GLY A 398 21.97 -0.37 17.61
CA GLY A 398 21.67 1.00 17.92
C GLY A 398 20.46 1.58 17.20
N VAL A 399 19.47 0.73 16.89
CA VAL A 399 18.23 1.14 16.19
C VAL A 399 17.21 1.64 17.19
N GLU A 400 16.89 2.92 17.12
CA GLU A 400 15.97 3.58 18.02
C GLU A 400 15.19 4.69 17.30
N PHE A 401 13.93 4.89 17.70
CA PHE A 401 13.11 6.05 17.37
C PHE A 401 12.63 6.70 18.66
N LYS A 402 12.55 8.02 18.69
CA LYS A 402 12.10 8.80 19.86
C LYS A 402 10.75 9.44 19.58
N GLN A 403 9.85 9.42 20.54
CA GLN A 403 8.53 10.06 20.44
C GLN A 403 8.64 11.53 20.07
N SER A 404 9.61 12.24 20.68
CA SER A 404 9.85 13.67 20.44
C SER A 404 10.30 14.02 19.01
N ASP A 405 10.83 13.04 18.27
CA ASP A 405 11.29 13.22 16.90
C ASP A 405 10.19 13.05 15.85
N LEU A 406 9.06 12.45 16.24
CA LEU A 406 7.91 12.29 15.37
C LEU A 406 7.15 13.62 15.25
N LYS A 407 7.15 14.19 14.05
CA LYS A 407 6.59 15.53 13.77
C LYS A 407 5.10 15.52 13.44
N VAL A 408 4.53 14.35 13.20
CA VAL A 408 3.11 14.12 12.95
C VAL A 408 2.63 12.93 13.77
N PRO A 409 1.33 12.83 14.08
CA PRO A 409 0.78 11.63 14.67
C PRO A 409 1.09 10.40 13.83
N VAL A 410 1.49 9.31 14.48
CA VAL A 410 1.60 7.99 13.87
C VAL A 410 0.68 7.05 14.65
N PHE A 411 -0.36 6.59 13.99
CA PHE A 411 -1.38 5.75 14.61
C PHE A 411 -0.95 4.29 14.56
N ASP A 412 -0.88 3.62 15.72
CA ASP A 412 -0.49 2.21 15.71
C ASP A 412 -1.59 1.29 15.15
N THR A 413 -1.17 0.15 14.61
CA THR A 413 -2.08 -0.76 13.90
C THR A 413 -3.02 -1.56 14.81
N PHE A 414 -2.78 -1.56 16.11
CA PHE A 414 -3.59 -2.30 17.08
C PHE A 414 -4.64 -1.41 17.74
N SER A 415 -4.22 -0.30 18.34
CA SER A 415 -5.10 0.58 19.10
C SER A 415 -5.61 1.80 18.34
N GLY A 416 -4.93 2.16 17.22
CA GLY A 416 -5.19 3.41 16.51
C GLY A 416 -4.74 4.67 17.26
N LYS A 417 -4.03 4.52 18.38
CA LYS A 417 -3.54 5.66 19.17
C LYS A 417 -2.25 6.23 18.61
N ASP A 418 -2.04 7.52 18.83
CA ASP A 418 -0.82 8.23 18.45
C ASP A 418 0.39 7.70 19.25
N MET A 419 1.39 7.18 18.54
CA MET A 419 2.59 6.61 19.15
C MET A 419 3.45 7.65 19.88
N ARG A 420 3.29 8.95 19.58
CA ARG A 420 3.97 10.03 20.31
C ARG A 420 3.55 10.13 21.77
N GLU A 421 2.35 9.70 22.07
CA GLU A 421 1.72 9.74 23.40
C GLU A 421 1.87 8.42 24.17
N GLN A 422 2.42 7.40 23.55
CA GLN A 422 2.63 6.09 24.18
C GLN A 422 3.95 6.06 24.94
N GLU A 423 3.95 5.38 26.08
CA GLU A 423 5.16 5.15 26.87
C GLU A 423 5.95 3.95 26.33
N GLY A 424 7.26 3.95 26.59
CA GLY A 424 8.13 2.85 26.25
C GLY A 424 8.83 3.01 24.90
N SER A 425 9.46 1.95 24.43
CA SER A 425 10.24 1.95 23.20
C SER A 425 9.33 1.87 21.96
N ILE A 426 9.54 2.78 21.01
CA ILE A 426 8.83 2.76 19.72
C ILE A 426 9.16 1.51 18.91
N VAL A 427 10.44 1.12 18.83
CA VAL A 427 10.83 -0.07 18.07
C VAL A 427 10.26 -1.35 18.67
N GLU A 428 10.16 -1.43 19.99
CA GLU A 428 9.51 -2.55 20.66
C GLU A 428 7.99 -2.57 20.37
N ARG A 429 7.34 -1.41 20.38
CA ARG A 429 5.91 -1.30 20.02
C ARG A 429 5.66 -1.70 18.58
N ILE A 430 6.49 -1.25 17.64
CA ILE A 430 6.42 -1.67 16.22
C ILE A 430 6.57 -3.20 16.13
N THR A 431 7.56 -3.74 16.80
CA THR A 431 7.82 -5.19 16.80
C THR A 431 6.60 -5.97 17.28
N TYR A 432 5.99 -5.56 18.39
CA TYR A 432 4.79 -6.21 18.93
C TYR A 432 3.58 -6.06 18.02
N CYS A 433 3.41 -4.92 17.38
CA CYS A 433 2.35 -4.70 16.40
C CYS A 433 2.48 -5.60 15.16
N ILE A 434 3.68 -6.09 14.86
CA ILE A 434 3.93 -6.99 13.71
C ILE A 434 3.87 -8.46 14.14
N THR A 435 4.48 -8.80 15.27
CA THR A 435 4.66 -10.20 15.67
C THR A 435 3.45 -10.78 16.40
N LYS A 436 2.91 -10.10 17.39
CA LYS A 436 1.92 -10.68 18.30
C LYS A 436 0.58 -9.96 18.39
N LEU A 437 0.54 -8.65 18.28
CA LEU A 437 -0.72 -7.90 18.41
C LEU A 437 -1.52 -7.96 17.10
N PRO A 438 -2.83 -8.19 17.15
CA PRO A 438 -3.65 -8.16 15.94
C PRO A 438 -3.67 -6.76 15.31
N VAL A 439 -3.83 -6.72 14.00
CA VAL A 439 -4.11 -5.48 13.27
C VAL A 439 -5.60 -5.20 13.36
N ASN A 440 -5.94 -3.99 13.78
CA ASN A 440 -7.32 -3.50 13.77
C ASN A 440 -7.43 -2.29 12.83
N TRP A 441 -7.49 -2.57 11.54
CA TRP A 441 -7.43 -1.53 10.52
C TRP A 441 -8.65 -0.62 10.53
N GLU A 442 -9.79 -1.15 10.87
CA GLU A 442 -11.02 -0.38 10.99
C GLU A 442 -10.92 0.69 12.10
N ILE A 443 -10.37 0.35 13.24
CA ILE A 443 -10.10 1.31 14.34
C ILE A 443 -8.95 2.24 13.98
N THR A 444 -7.87 1.72 13.42
CA THR A 444 -6.67 2.49 13.07
C THR A 444 -6.99 3.62 12.08
N THR A 445 -7.92 3.40 11.18
CA THR A 445 -8.28 4.38 10.14
C THR A 445 -9.40 5.34 10.53
N GLN A 446 -9.77 5.42 11.80
CA GLN A 446 -10.78 6.37 12.30
C GLN A 446 -10.25 7.81 12.47
N PHE A 447 -8.99 8.07 12.14
CA PHE A 447 -8.43 9.41 12.14
C PHE A 447 -9.19 10.34 11.17
N GLU A 448 -9.16 11.62 11.45
CA GLU A 448 -9.77 12.63 10.58
C GLU A 448 -8.91 12.84 9.33
N SER A 449 -9.51 12.74 8.16
CA SER A 449 -8.84 12.94 6.88
C SER A 449 -9.83 13.35 5.79
N THR A 450 -9.34 14.08 4.79
CA THR A 450 -10.03 14.32 3.51
C THR A 450 -9.44 13.44 2.41
N HIS A 451 -8.14 13.18 2.47
CA HIS A 451 -7.41 12.36 1.51
C HIS A 451 -6.48 11.40 2.24
N ILE A 452 -6.43 10.18 1.76
CA ILE A 452 -5.50 9.15 2.23
C ILE A 452 -4.58 8.79 1.07
N LEU A 453 -3.27 8.85 1.29
CA LEU A 453 -2.25 8.53 0.29
C LEU A 453 -1.64 7.17 0.61
N ASP A 454 -1.86 6.19 -0.27
CA ASP A 454 -1.28 4.85 -0.17
C ASP A 454 0.07 4.78 -0.89
N PHE A 455 1.15 4.59 -0.13
CA PHE A 455 2.50 4.44 -0.67
C PHE A 455 2.91 2.99 -0.94
N GLY A 456 1.96 2.08 -0.96
CA GLY A 456 2.18 0.71 -1.39
C GLY A 456 2.68 -0.26 -0.31
N PRO A 457 3.05 -1.46 -0.73
CA PRO A 457 3.01 -2.00 -2.09
C PRO A 457 1.61 -2.46 -2.52
N GLY A 458 1.52 -2.91 -3.78
CA GLY A 458 0.36 -3.62 -4.30
C GLY A 458 -0.53 -2.83 -5.27
N GLY A 459 -0.28 -1.54 -5.46
CA GLY A 459 -1.05 -0.72 -6.39
C GLY A 459 -2.56 -0.83 -6.17
N ALA A 460 -3.30 -1.11 -7.22
CA ALA A 460 -4.76 -1.29 -7.16
C ALA A 460 -5.23 -2.53 -6.36
N SER A 461 -4.33 -3.43 -6.01
CA SER A 461 -4.60 -4.59 -5.14
C SER A 461 -4.12 -4.37 -3.70
N GLY A 462 -3.60 -3.19 -3.40
CA GLY A 462 -2.97 -2.88 -2.11
C GLY A 462 -3.92 -2.33 -1.06
N LEU A 463 -3.28 -1.75 -0.04
CA LEU A 463 -3.96 -1.21 1.15
C LEU A 463 -4.93 -0.07 0.83
N GLY A 464 -4.64 0.74 -0.20
CA GLY A 464 -5.50 1.86 -0.58
C GLY A 464 -6.90 1.42 -0.95
N VAL A 465 -7.04 0.38 -1.76
CA VAL A 465 -8.34 -0.14 -2.18
C VAL A 465 -9.11 -0.75 -1.00
N LEU A 466 -8.42 -1.46 -0.13
CA LEU A 466 -9.01 -1.96 1.12
C LEU A 466 -9.53 -0.80 2.00
N THR A 467 -8.72 0.24 2.14
CA THR A 467 -9.06 1.43 2.93
C THR A 467 -10.22 2.20 2.30
N TYR A 468 -10.24 2.32 0.99
CA TYR A 468 -11.34 2.93 0.25
C TYR A 468 -12.68 2.27 0.58
N ARG A 469 -12.72 0.93 0.59
CA ARG A 469 -13.94 0.19 0.93
C ARG A 469 -14.43 0.49 2.35
N ASN A 470 -13.49 0.63 3.31
CA ASN A 470 -13.83 0.99 4.69
C ASN A 470 -14.26 2.45 4.84
N LYS A 471 -13.89 3.32 3.90
CA LYS A 471 -14.22 4.74 3.89
C LYS A 471 -15.36 5.10 2.95
N ASP A 472 -15.96 4.10 2.32
CA ASP A 472 -17.10 4.32 1.43
C ASP A 472 -18.21 5.08 2.16
N GLY A 473 -18.77 6.08 1.50
CA GLY A 473 -19.79 6.95 2.06
C GLY A 473 -19.31 8.06 3.01
N THR A 474 -18.02 8.13 3.34
CA THR A 474 -17.46 9.14 4.26
C THR A 474 -16.98 10.42 3.57
N GLY A 475 -16.90 10.43 2.23
CA GLY A 475 -16.36 11.54 1.46
C GLY A 475 -14.84 11.57 1.35
N VAL A 476 -14.13 10.65 2.01
CA VAL A 476 -12.66 10.56 1.95
C VAL A 476 -12.21 10.05 0.60
N ARG A 477 -11.29 10.80 -0.04
CA ARG A 477 -10.63 10.37 -1.27
C ARG A 477 -9.40 9.54 -0.93
N VAL A 478 -9.32 8.31 -1.44
CA VAL A 478 -8.12 7.48 -1.35
C VAL A 478 -7.35 7.55 -2.66
N ILE A 479 -6.05 7.83 -2.58
CA ILE A 479 -5.15 7.95 -3.72
C ILE A 479 -4.06 6.91 -3.60
N VAL A 480 -3.96 6.04 -4.60
CA VAL A 480 -2.88 5.04 -4.71
C VAL A 480 -1.65 5.72 -5.30
N ALA A 481 -0.78 6.23 -4.42
CA ALA A 481 0.42 6.98 -4.80
C ALA A 481 1.47 6.12 -5.52
N GLY A 482 1.40 4.81 -5.34
CA GLY A 482 2.36 3.85 -5.89
C GLY A 482 2.08 3.41 -7.32
N ALA A 483 0.96 3.76 -7.91
CA ALA A 483 0.56 3.22 -9.21
C ALA A 483 0.16 4.29 -10.22
N LEU A 484 0.54 4.02 -11.48
CA LEU A 484 -0.05 4.65 -12.65
C LEU A 484 -1.19 3.75 -13.10
N ASP A 485 -2.40 4.27 -13.13
CA ASP A 485 -3.52 3.57 -13.72
C ASP A 485 -4.57 4.59 -14.16
N ASN A 486 -5.49 4.10 -14.91
CA ASN A 486 -6.60 4.87 -15.43
C ASN A 486 -7.87 4.07 -15.24
N SER A 487 -8.32 3.96 -13.99
CA SER A 487 -9.62 3.35 -13.72
C SER A 487 -10.72 4.24 -14.30
N PRO A 488 -11.54 3.73 -15.23
CA PRO A 488 -12.64 4.50 -15.80
C PRO A 488 -13.73 4.84 -14.76
N GLU A 489 -13.75 4.16 -13.63
CA GLU A 489 -14.79 4.31 -12.61
C GLU A 489 -14.49 5.41 -11.60
N ASP A 490 -13.26 5.95 -11.59
CA ASP A 490 -12.86 7.10 -10.77
C ASP A 490 -13.20 6.98 -9.25
N GLU A 491 -13.29 5.76 -8.77
CA GLU A 491 -13.67 5.45 -7.38
C GLU A 491 -12.59 5.86 -6.39
N TYR A 492 -11.33 5.67 -6.78
CA TYR A 492 -10.14 6.10 -6.05
C TYR A 492 -9.10 6.64 -7.03
N GLY A 493 -8.15 7.42 -6.52
CA GLY A 493 -7.16 8.09 -7.34
C GLY A 493 -5.86 7.32 -7.49
N PHE A 494 -5.04 7.77 -8.44
CA PHE A 494 -3.71 7.22 -8.72
C PHE A 494 -2.64 8.31 -8.67
N LYS A 495 -1.40 7.94 -8.92
CA LYS A 495 -0.21 8.78 -8.82
C LYS A 495 -0.37 10.16 -9.47
N GLN A 496 -0.97 10.25 -10.65
CA GLN A 496 -1.14 11.50 -11.38
C GLN A 496 -1.97 12.55 -10.63
N GLU A 497 -2.94 12.14 -9.80
CA GLU A 497 -3.73 13.07 -8.99
C GLU A 497 -2.89 13.85 -7.97
N ILE A 498 -1.81 13.26 -7.49
CA ILE A 498 -0.91 13.90 -6.52
C ILE A 498 -0.25 15.13 -7.12
N PHE A 499 0.07 15.06 -8.41
CA PHE A 499 0.86 16.09 -9.11
C PHE A 499 0.01 17.07 -9.91
N ASP A 500 -1.30 16.84 -10.02
CA ASP A 500 -2.20 17.69 -10.80
C ASP A 500 -2.22 19.12 -10.25
N VAL A 501 -1.92 20.09 -11.12
CA VAL A 501 -1.83 21.52 -10.76
C VAL A 501 -3.15 22.26 -10.91
N THR A 502 -4.16 21.65 -11.52
CA THR A 502 -5.45 22.30 -11.74
C THR A 502 -6.31 22.30 -10.47
N ALA A 503 -7.06 23.38 -10.23
CA ALA A 503 -8.01 23.43 -9.13
C ALA A 503 -9.10 22.35 -9.24
N ASN A 504 -9.40 21.93 -10.47
CA ASN A 504 -10.35 20.85 -10.77
C ASN A 504 -9.73 19.46 -10.55
N GLY A 505 -8.42 19.37 -10.28
CA GLY A 505 -7.74 18.13 -9.96
C GLY A 505 -8.06 17.59 -8.56
N LEU A 506 -8.55 18.44 -7.66
CA LEU A 506 -9.03 17.99 -6.37
C LEU A 506 -10.33 17.21 -6.52
N LYS A 507 -10.23 15.92 -6.30
CA LYS A 507 -11.39 15.04 -6.33
C LYS A 507 -11.70 14.53 -4.93
N PHE A 508 -12.98 14.41 -4.65
CA PHE A 508 -13.48 13.82 -3.41
C PHE A 508 -14.48 12.73 -3.77
N SER A 509 -14.48 11.66 -3.01
CA SER A 509 -15.57 10.70 -3.07
C SER A 509 -16.85 11.35 -2.54
N PRO A 510 -18.04 10.98 -3.06
CA PRO A 510 -19.29 11.46 -2.49
C PRO A 510 -19.39 11.11 -1.00
N ASN A 511 -19.69 12.11 -0.18
CA ASN A 511 -20.01 11.85 1.23
C ASN A 511 -21.47 11.40 1.35
N TRP A 512 -21.70 10.11 1.19
CA TRP A 512 -23.03 9.54 1.22
C TRP A 512 -23.72 9.72 2.57
N LEU A 513 -22.97 9.81 3.67
CA LEU A 513 -23.55 10.05 5.01
C LEU A 513 -24.17 11.46 5.11
N GLU A 514 -23.52 12.47 4.54
CA GLU A 514 -24.09 13.81 4.46
C GLU A 514 -25.18 13.91 3.40
N GLU A 515 -24.99 13.27 2.24
CA GLU A 515 -25.92 13.28 1.13
C GLU A 515 -27.20 12.51 1.44
N PHE A 516 -27.10 11.44 2.22
CA PHE A 516 -28.25 10.67 2.71
C PHE A 516 -28.80 11.16 4.04
N HIS A 517 -28.24 12.21 4.62
CA HIS A 517 -28.83 12.76 5.85
C HIS A 517 -30.24 13.25 5.54
N PRO A 518 -31.29 12.55 6.00
CA PRO A 518 -32.65 12.87 5.59
C PRO A 518 -33.05 14.24 6.13
N LYS A 519 -33.26 15.18 5.23
CA LYS A 519 -33.86 16.47 5.56
C LYS A 519 -35.37 16.34 5.38
N LEU A 520 -36.12 16.67 6.40
CA LEU A 520 -37.55 16.77 6.27
C LEU A 520 -37.88 18.06 5.53
N ALA A 521 -38.63 17.94 4.44
CA ALA A 521 -39.09 19.07 3.64
C ALA A 521 -40.61 19.01 3.49
N LYS A 522 -41.21 20.13 3.13
CA LYS A 522 -42.65 20.23 2.89
C LYS A 522 -42.94 20.50 1.41
N THR A 523 -43.90 19.79 0.88
CA THR A 523 -44.50 20.13 -0.44
C THR A 523 -45.30 21.42 -0.34
N LYS A 524 -45.64 22.04 -1.48
CA LYS A 524 -46.56 23.19 -1.55
C LYS A 524 -47.92 22.90 -0.91
N ALA A 525 -48.32 21.63 -0.84
CA ALA A 525 -49.56 21.20 -0.20
C ALA A 525 -49.39 20.88 1.30
N GLY A 526 -48.24 21.18 1.89
CA GLY A 526 -47.96 20.99 3.32
C GLY A 526 -47.62 19.54 3.75
N LYS A 527 -47.53 18.59 2.81
CA LYS A 527 -47.13 17.22 3.13
C LYS A 527 -45.64 17.16 3.41
N VAL A 528 -45.27 16.48 4.49
CA VAL A 528 -43.86 16.24 4.86
C VAL A 528 -43.29 15.06 4.08
N TYR A 529 -42.09 15.24 3.56
CA TYR A 529 -41.36 14.18 2.86
C TYR A 529 -39.88 14.17 3.24
N VAL A 530 -39.20 13.08 2.99
CA VAL A 530 -37.75 12.95 3.13
C VAL A 530 -37.10 13.41 1.82
N ASP A 531 -36.36 14.51 1.89
CA ASP A 531 -35.56 15.00 0.75
C ASP A 531 -34.14 14.48 0.88
N THR A 532 -33.73 13.70 -0.11
CA THR A 532 -32.37 13.20 -0.22
C THR A 532 -31.80 13.59 -1.57
N LYS A 533 -30.51 13.89 -1.63
CA LYS A 533 -29.81 14.17 -2.89
C LYS A 533 -29.90 12.99 -3.85
N PHE A 534 -29.96 11.77 -3.32
CA PHE A 534 -30.14 10.55 -4.09
C PHE A 534 -31.50 10.47 -4.80
N SER A 535 -32.58 10.86 -4.13
CA SER A 535 -33.91 10.92 -4.77
C SER A 535 -33.95 11.93 -5.91
N ARG A 536 -33.22 13.04 -5.77
CA ARG A 536 -33.08 14.06 -6.84
C ARG A 536 -32.25 13.55 -8.02
N LEU A 537 -31.12 12.87 -7.75
CA LEU A 537 -30.24 12.27 -8.77
C LEU A 537 -30.95 11.21 -9.60
N LEU A 538 -31.78 10.37 -8.97
CA LEU A 538 -32.55 9.34 -9.66
C LEU A 538 -33.83 9.83 -10.32
N GLY A 539 -34.17 11.12 -10.20
CA GLY A 539 -35.39 11.70 -10.74
C GLY A 539 -36.69 11.08 -10.16
N ARG A 540 -36.60 10.46 -9.00
CA ARG A 540 -37.72 9.84 -8.32
C ARG A 540 -38.41 10.82 -7.40
N ALA A 541 -39.74 10.69 -7.27
CA ALA A 541 -40.49 11.46 -6.31
C ALA A 541 -39.98 11.25 -4.88
N PRO A 542 -39.90 12.29 -4.05
CA PRO A 542 -39.51 12.17 -2.67
C PRO A 542 -40.39 11.19 -1.90
N LEU A 543 -39.79 10.44 -0.98
CA LEU A 543 -40.53 9.53 -0.12
C LEU A 543 -41.42 10.32 0.85
N LEU A 544 -42.70 10.13 0.76
CA LEU A 544 -43.65 10.67 1.73
C LEU A 544 -43.57 9.86 3.03
N VAL A 545 -43.43 10.55 4.16
CA VAL A 545 -43.37 9.93 5.48
C VAL A 545 -44.79 10.01 6.09
N PRO A 546 -45.50 8.86 6.20
CA PRO A 546 -46.82 8.84 6.81
C PRO A 546 -46.72 9.16 8.32
N GLY A 547 -47.57 10.05 8.80
CA GLY A 547 -47.74 10.30 10.23
C GLY A 547 -46.71 11.22 10.90
N MET A 548 -45.73 11.76 10.18
CA MET A 548 -44.83 12.79 10.73
C MET A 548 -45.48 14.17 10.66
N THR A 549 -45.71 14.77 11.80
CA THR A 549 -46.01 16.20 11.93
C THR A 549 -44.71 17.00 11.96
N PRO A 550 -44.60 18.12 11.24
CA PRO A 550 -43.40 18.93 11.30
C PRO A 550 -43.22 19.47 12.71
N THR A 551 -42.12 19.16 13.33
CA THR A 551 -41.62 19.94 14.45
C THR A 551 -41.09 21.25 13.91
N THR A 552 -41.64 22.34 14.38
CA THR A 552 -41.25 23.71 14.06
C THR A 552 -39.80 23.99 14.40
#